data_2bcd1f90bc5fbc4bd17a2ee558b672a6
#
_entry.id   2bcd1f90bc5fbc4bd17a2ee558b672a6
#
_cell.length_a   1.000
_cell.length_b   1.000
_cell.length_c   1.000
_cell.angle_alpha   90.00
_cell.angle_beta   90.00
_cell.angle_gamma   90.00
#
_symmetry.space_group_name_H-M   'P 1'
#
loop_
_entity.id
_entity.type
_entity.pdbx_description
1 polymer ?
#
loop_
_entity_poly.entity_id
_entity_poly.type
_entity_poly.pdbx_seq_one_letter_code
_entity_poly.pdbx_strand_id
1 'polypeptide(L)'
;MRLFHLSHTDLDGYGCQYVASKYIENARFFNSNYGNEINARLKQMTAEIEALEDKSEEILFLITDLNLSTQDCRYLDDKIRALNTSGCNIKLQLLDHHISGEEQAKEFSDWYTLDNNRCGTKLTYDYFGEIDEPTT
;
A
#
# COMPACT_ATOMS: atom_id res chain seq x y z
N MET A 1 11.52 7.35 -7.26
CA MET A 1 10.48 6.87 -6.31
C MET A 1 10.85 5.48 -5.81
N ARG A 2 10.68 5.25 -4.54
CA ARG A 2 10.88 3.94 -3.90
C ARG A 2 9.53 3.35 -3.53
N LEU A 3 9.37 2.03 -3.72
CA LEU A 3 8.14 1.32 -3.41
C LEU A 3 8.33 0.43 -2.17
N PHE A 4 7.40 0.54 -1.21
CA PHE A 4 7.22 -0.44 -0.14
C PHE A 4 5.83 -1.05 -0.36
N HIS A 5 5.77 -2.32 -0.69
CA HIS A 5 4.54 -2.95 -1.17
C HIS A 5 4.18 -4.22 -0.37
N LEU A 6 3.09 -4.14 0.36
CA LEU A 6 2.50 -5.26 1.10
C LEU A 6 1.33 -5.84 0.33
N SER A 7 1.30 -7.15 0.16
CA SER A 7 0.17 -7.82 -0.50
C SER A 7 -0.12 -9.17 0.16
N HIS A 8 -1.27 -9.75 -0.20
CA HIS A 8 -1.69 -11.04 0.32
C HIS A 8 -0.82 -12.17 -0.25
N THR A 9 -0.71 -13.28 0.50
CA THR A 9 0.10 -14.46 0.13
C THR A 9 -0.67 -15.43 -0.79
N ASP A 10 -1.37 -14.93 -1.78
CA ASP A 10 -2.07 -15.75 -2.76
C ASP A 10 -1.66 -15.34 -4.18
N LEU A 11 -2.22 -16.03 -5.17
CA LEU A 11 -1.88 -15.78 -6.57
C LEU A 11 -2.18 -14.34 -7.00
N ASP A 12 -3.33 -13.80 -6.56
CA ASP A 12 -3.70 -12.42 -6.88
C ASP A 12 -2.75 -11.42 -6.19
N GLY A 13 -2.38 -11.67 -4.93
CA GLY A 13 -1.42 -10.83 -4.22
C GLY A 13 -0.06 -10.79 -4.90
N TYR A 14 0.46 -11.94 -5.31
CA TYR A 14 1.72 -11.99 -6.05
C TYR A 14 1.59 -11.35 -7.43
N GLY A 15 0.41 -11.46 -8.06
CA GLY A 15 0.11 -10.78 -9.33
C GLY A 15 0.20 -9.27 -9.20
N CYS A 16 -0.31 -8.71 -8.09
CA CYS A 16 -0.20 -7.28 -7.80
C CYS A 16 1.26 -6.84 -7.74
N GLN A 17 2.09 -7.63 -7.06
CA GLN A 17 3.52 -7.31 -6.90
C GLN A 17 4.28 -7.43 -8.22
N TYR A 18 3.91 -8.41 -9.05
CA TYR A 18 4.48 -8.55 -10.37
C TYR A 18 4.20 -7.30 -11.23
N VAL A 19 2.95 -6.84 -11.23
CA VAL A 19 2.57 -5.62 -11.95
C VAL A 19 3.35 -4.41 -11.43
N ALA A 20 3.40 -4.22 -10.12
CA ALA A 20 4.11 -3.09 -9.52
C ALA A 20 5.59 -3.08 -9.90
N SER A 21 6.21 -4.27 -9.98
CA SER A 21 7.62 -4.41 -10.34
C SER A 21 7.95 -3.92 -11.75
N LYS A 22 6.95 -3.82 -12.63
CA LYS A 22 7.12 -3.32 -13.99
C LYS A 22 7.17 -1.79 -14.05
N TYR A 23 6.68 -1.11 -13.01
CA TYR A 23 6.61 0.35 -12.98
C TYR A 23 7.64 0.99 -12.06
N ILE A 24 7.98 0.32 -10.94
CA ILE A 24 8.95 0.86 -9.98
C ILE A 24 10.05 -0.17 -9.76
N GLU A 25 11.27 0.18 -10.13
CA GLU A 25 12.42 -0.70 -10.04
C GLU A 25 12.94 -0.84 -8.60
N ASN A 26 13.00 0.27 -7.87
CA ASN A 26 13.48 0.28 -6.49
C ASN A 26 12.34 -0.08 -5.54
N ALA A 27 12.13 -1.38 -5.34
CA ALA A 27 10.99 -1.89 -4.61
C ALA A 27 11.39 -2.86 -3.50
N ARG A 28 10.65 -2.79 -2.39
CA ARG A 28 10.73 -3.70 -1.27
C ARG A 28 9.36 -4.35 -1.12
N PHE A 29 9.29 -5.68 -1.31
CA PHE A 29 8.03 -6.41 -1.30
C PHE A 29 7.86 -7.19 0.01
N PHE A 30 6.63 -7.16 0.53
CA PHE A 30 6.23 -7.86 1.75
C PHE A 30 4.94 -8.62 1.47
N ASN A 31 4.74 -9.75 2.14
CA ASN A 31 3.51 -10.53 1.98
C ASN A 31 2.98 -10.90 3.37
N SER A 32 1.66 -11.04 3.46
CA SER A 32 0.99 -11.35 4.70
C SER A 32 -0.26 -12.18 4.46
N ASN A 33 -0.54 -13.07 5.41
CA ASN A 33 -1.87 -13.64 5.57
C ASN A 33 -2.69 -12.71 6.49
N TYR A 34 -3.98 -12.98 6.62
CA TYR A 34 -4.84 -12.25 7.55
C TYR A 34 -4.50 -12.58 9.02
N GLY A 35 -4.96 -11.73 9.91
CA GLY A 35 -4.73 -11.85 11.33
C GLY A 35 -3.59 -10.97 11.82
N ASN A 36 -2.90 -11.39 12.88
CA ASN A 36 -1.84 -10.59 13.53
C ASN A 36 -0.65 -10.31 12.63
N GLU A 37 -0.47 -11.09 11.58
CA GLU A 37 0.65 -10.94 10.66
C GLU A 37 0.62 -9.59 9.94
N ILE A 38 -0.57 -9.08 9.60
CA ILE A 38 -0.72 -7.77 8.93
C ILE A 38 -0.10 -6.67 9.79
N ASN A 39 -0.48 -6.60 11.06
CA ASN A 39 0.04 -5.57 11.97
C ASN A 39 1.57 -5.65 12.09
N ALA A 40 2.10 -6.88 12.20
CA ALA A 40 3.54 -7.09 12.28
C ALA A 40 4.25 -6.58 11.02
N ARG A 41 3.68 -6.81 9.84
CA ARG A 41 4.25 -6.33 8.58
C ARG A 41 4.20 -4.81 8.47
N LEU A 42 3.10 -4.20 8.88
CA LEU A 42 2.98 -2.73 8.87
C LEU A 42 4.05 -2.08 9.76
N LYS A 43 4.27 -2.65 10.93
CA LYS A 43 5.31 -2.16 11.86
C LYS A 43 6.71 -2.35 11.28
N GLN A 44 6.96 -3.49 10.65
CA GLN A 44 8.24 -3.76 9.99
C GLN A 44 8.51 -2.73 8.88
N MET A 45 7.52 -2.48 8.04
CA MET A 45 7.67 -1.56 6.90
C MET A 45 7.93 -0.14 7.38
N THR A 46 7.17 0.34 8.35
CA THR A 46 7.37 1.70 8.89
C THR A 46 8.72 1.83 9.58
N ALA A 47 9.19 0.78 10.28
CA ALA A 47 10.50 0.78 10.89
C ALA A 47 11.62 0.84 9.85
N GLU A 48 11.49 0.12 8.73
CA GLU A 48 12.46 0.19 7.64
C GLU A 48 12.52 1.58 7.01
N ILE A 49 11.36 2.23 6.86
CA ILE A 49 11.30 3.61 6.34
C ILE A 49 11.98 4.57 7.31
N GLU A 50 11.74 4.44 8.61
CA GLU A 50 12.38 5.28 9.63
C GLU A 50 13.90 5.14 9.63
N ALA A 51 14.41 3.97 9.24
CA ALA A 51 15.84 3.69 9.20
C ALA A 51 16.54 4.20 7.92
N LEU A 52 15.80 4.72 6.95
CA LEU A 52 16.39 5.24 5.73
C LEU A 52 17.25 6.47 6.02
N GLU A 53 18.40 6.57 5.37
CA GLU A 53 19.31 7.70 5.52
C GLU A 53 18.73 8.98 4.94
N ASP A 54 18.14 8.90 3.75
CA ASP A 54 17.49 10.04 3.11
C ASP A 54 15.99 10.03 3.40
N LYS A 55 15.57 10.83 4.36
CA LYS A 55 14.18 10.94 4.77
C LYS A 55 13.31 11.65 3.74
N SER A 56 13.90 12.42 2.83
CA SER A 56 13.15 13.18 1.83
C SER A 56 12.86 12.37 0.57
N GLU A 57 13.39 11.14 0.46
CA GLU A 57 13.15 10.28 -0.69
C GLU A 57 11.65 10.03 -0.87
N GLU A 58 11.17 10.14 -2.12
CA GLU A 58 9.77 9.90 -2.43
C GLU A 58 9.45 8.42 -2.32
N ILE A 59 8.47 8.07 -1.49
CA ILE A 59 8.09 6.70 -1.20
C ILE A 59 6.61 6.49 -1.51
N LEU A 60 6.29 5.43 -2.24
CA LEU A 60 4.93 4.91 -2.33
C LEU A 60 4.80 3.73 -1.37
N PHE A 61 3.95 3.87 -0.36
CA PHE A 61 3.58 2.81 0.56
C PHE A 61 2.27 2.21 0.04
N LEU A 62 2.38 1.06 -0.60
CA LEU A 62 1.26 0.43 -1.31
C LEU A 62 0.83 -0.86 -0.62
N ILE A 63 -0.47 -1.02 -0.43
CA ILE A 63 -1.07 -2.26 0.07
C ILE A 63 -2.09 -2.73 -0.97
N THR A 64 -2.01 -3.98 -1.37
CA THR A 64 -2.91 -4.54 -2.38
C THR A 64 -3.44 -5.90 -1.95
N ASP A 65 -4.67 -6.20 -2.35
CA ASP A 65 -5.32 -7.50 -2.13
C ASP A 65 -5.41 -7.89 -0.65
N LEU A 66 -5.47 -6.89 0.22
CA LEU A 66 -5.67 -7.05 1.67
C LEU A 66 -6.64 -5.97 2.14
N ASN A 67 -7.61 -6.37 2.97
CA ASN A 67 -8.39 -5.40 3.73
C ASN A 67 -7.80 -5.31 5.13
N LEU A 68 -7.71 -4.10 5.65
CA LEU A 68 -7.20 -3.83 6.99
C LEU A 68 -8.34 -3.63 7.97
N SER A 69 -8.13 -4.02 9.22
CA SER A 69 -9.05 -3.65 10.29
C SER A 69 -9.03 -2.12 10.49
N THR A 70 -10.08 -1.58 11.09
CA THR A 70 -10.12 -0.15 11.42
C THR A 70 -8.93 0.25 12.30
N GLN A 71 -8.57 -0.63 13.24
CA GLN A 71 -7.43 -0.39 14.13
C GLN A 71 -6.10 -0.28 13.35
N ASP A 72 -5.88 -1.19 12.41
CA ASP A 72 -4.67 -1.15 11.56
C ASP A 72 -4.67 0.06 10.64
N CYS A 73 -5.83 0.44 10.10
CA CYS A 73 -5.96 1.65 9.29
C CYS A 73 -5.59 2.90 10.10
N ARG A 74 -6.08 3.01 11.33
CA ARG A 74 -5.74 4.16 12.20
C ARG A 74 -4.27 4.20 12.53
N TYR A 75 -3.72 3.05 12.90
CA TYR A 75 -2.29 2.97 13.19
C TYR A 75 -1.47 3.49 12.01
N LEU A 76 -1.78 3.00 10.82
CA LEU A 76 -1.03 3.33 9.61
C LEU A 76 -1.22 4.81 9.23
N ASP A 77 -2.46 5.29 9.25
CA ASP A 77 -2.77 6.68 8.94
C ASP A 77 -2.00 7.64 9.85
N ASP A 78 -2.06 7.39 11.17
CA ASP A 78 -1.37 8.22 12.16
C ASP A 78 0.15 8.14 11.99
N LYS A 79 0.68 6.94 11.77
CA LYS A 79 2.13 6.74 11.64
C LYS A 79 2.69 7.42 10.39
N ILE A 80 2.01 7.28 9.26
CA ILE A 80 2.44 7.92 8.01
C ILE A 80 2.36 9.44 8.12
N ARG A 81 1.30 9.97 8.73
CA ARG A 81 1.20 11.43 8.97
C ARG A 81 2.35 11.94 9.84
N ALA A 82 2.67 11.20 10.90
CA ALA A 82 3.78 11.57 11.80
C ALA A 82 5.13 11.55 11.07
N LEU A 83 5.38 10.51 10.26
CA LEU A 83 6.61 10.42 9.48
C LEU A 83 6.73 11.58 8.47
N ASN A 84 5.64 11.91 7.78
CA ASN A 84 5.64 13.02 6.83
C ASN A 84 5.85 14.36 7.52
N THR A 85 5.28 14.55 8.71
CA THR A 85 5.52 15.76 9.52
C THR A 85 7.00 15.87 9.92
N SER A 86 7.67 14.74 10.12
CA SER A 86 9.09 14.69 10.49
C SER A 86 10.05 14.79 9.30
N GLY A 87 9.54 14.99 8.08
CA GLY A 87 10.38 15.21 6.91
C GLY A 87 10.37 14.09 5.87
N CYS A 88 9.66 13.00 6.10
CA CYS A 88 9.48 11.97 5.08
C CYS A 88 8.52 12.44 4.00
N ASN A 89 8.56 11.79 2.84
CA ASN A 89 7.72 12.09 1.69
C ASN A 89 7.03 10.80 1.24
N ILE A 90 6.03 10.36 2.01
CA ILE A 90 5.35 9.08 1.81
C ILE A 90 3.95 9.31 1.29
N LYS A 91 3.62 8.67 0.15
CA LYS A 91 2.26 8.56 -0.35
C LYS A 91 1.74 7.18 0.04
N LEU A 92 0.58 7.14 0.72
CA LEU A 92 -0.07 5.91 1.14
C LEU A 92 -1.21 5.58 0.18
N GLN A 93 -1.30 4.32 -0.25
CA GLN A 93 -2.40 3.84 -1.10
C GLN A 93 -2.72 2.38 -0.79
N LEU A 94 -3.99 2.07 -0.63
CA LEU A 94 -4.48 0.69 -0.52
C LEU A 94 -5.48 0.44 -1.65
N LEU A 95 -5.31 -0.69 -2.34
CA LEU A 95 -6.18 -1.13 -3.43
C LEU A 95 -6.70 -2.52 -3.09
N ASP A 96 -8.00 -2.65 -2.87
CA ASP A 96 -8.60 -3.93 -2.52
C ASP A 96 -9.96 -4.11 -3.18
N HIS A 97 -10.39 -5.36 -3.26
CA HIS A 97 -11.66 -5.73 -3.87
C HIS A 97 -12.60 -6.49 -2.91
N HIS A 98 -12.18 -6.69 -1.66
CA HIS A 98 -12.99 -7.41 -0.66
C HIS A 98 -14.01 -6.49 -0.01
N ILE A 99 -15.30 -6.80 -0.19
CA ILE A 99 -16.39 -5.95 0.32
C ILE A 99 -16.37 -5.79 1.83
N SER A 100 -15.72 -6.72 2.55
CA SER A 100 -15.56 -6.63 4.00
C SER A 100 -14.79 -5.37 4.45
N GLY A 101 -14.10 -4.69 3.56
CA GLY A 101 -13.38 -3.44 3.83
C GLY A 101 -14.21 -2.17 3.59
N GLU A 102 -15.51 -2.28 3.35
CA GLU A 102 -16.34 -1.14 2.95
C GLU A 102 -16.37 0.00 3.97
N GLU A 103 -16.46 -0.30 5.26
CA GLU A 103 -16.46 0.73 6.29
C GLU A 103 -15.12 1.45 6.36
N GLN A 104 -14.02 0.71 6.29
CA GLN A 104 -12.68 1.26 6.30
C GLN A 104 -12.42 2.13 5.06
N ALA A 105 -12.90 1.69 3.90
CA ALA A 105 -12.77 2.46 2.67
C ALA A 105 -13.48 3.81 2.75
N LYS A 106 -14.61 3.87 3.43
CA LYS A 106 -15.36 5.13 3.65
C LYS A 106 -14.62 6.04 4.63
N GLU A 107 -14.16 5.50 5.73
CA GLU A 107 -13.47 6.29 6.78
C GLU A 107 -12.12 6.80 6.31
N PHE A 108 -11.38 6.00 5.55
CA PHE A 108 -10.03 6.31 5.10
C PHE A 108 -9.97 6.53 3.58
N SER A 109 -11.00 7.17 3.03
CA SER A 109 -11.18 7.34 1.58
C SER A 109 -10.03 8.09 0.89
N ASP A 110 -9.23 8.84 1.63
CA ASP A 110 -8.07 9.55 1.07
C ASP A 110 -7.04 8.59 0.50
N TRP A 111 -6.92 7.39 1.05
CA TRP A 111 -5.91 6.43 0.61
C TRP A 111 -6.41 4.99 0.47
N TYR A 112 -7.66 4.71 0.81
CA TYR A 112 -8.23 3.35 0.74
C TYR A 112 -9.23 3.28 -0.40
N THR A 113 -8.88 2.56 -1.47
CA THR A 113 -9.74 2.35 -2.63
C THR A 113 -10.28 0.93 -2.62
N LEU A 114 -11.59 0.81 -2.61
CA LEU A 114 -12.29 -0.48 -2.68
C LEU A 114 -13.09 -0.56 -3.97
N ASP A 115 -12.84 -1.58 -4.78
CA ASP A 115 -13.62 -1.86 -5.99
C ASP A 115 -13.79 -3.37 -6.14
N ASN A 116 -14.99 -3.86 -5.86
CA ASN A 116 -15.27 -5.29 -5.91
C ASN A 116 -15.56 -5.81 -7.33
N ASN A 117 -15.48 -4.96 -8.34
CA ASN A 117 -15.65 -5.34 -9.74
C ASN A 117 -14.33 -5.75 -10.42
N ARG A 118 -13.21 -5.52 -9.77
CA ARG A 118 -11.87 -5.83 -10.30
C ARG A 118 -11.08 -6.62 -9.27
N CYS A 119 -10.30 -7.61 -9.70
CA CYS A 119 -9.37 -8.28 -8.80
C CYS A 119 -8.19 -7.36 -8.44
N GLY A 120 -7.42 -7.74 -7.44
CA GLY A 120 -6.29 -6.92 -6.96
C GLY A 120 -5.27 -6.65 -8.06
N THR A 121 -4.95 -7.65 -8.87
CA THR A 121 -3.99 -7.50 -9.98
C THR A 121 -4.47 -6.45 -10.99
N LYS A 122 -5.75 -6.49 -11.36
CA LYS A 122 -6.33 -5.51 -12.30
C LYS A 122 -6.36 -4.11 -11.70
N LEU A 123 -6.74 -4.00 -10.43
CA LEU A 123 -6.71 -2.71 -9.71
C LEU A 123 -5.31 -2.11 -9.71
N THR A 124 -4.30 -2.94 -9.46
CA THR A 124 -2.90 -2.50 -9.42
C THR A 124 -2.44 -2.05 -10.81
N TYR A 125 -2.77 -2.82 -11.83
CA TYR A 125 -2.46 -2.46 -13.21
C TYR A 125 -3.07 -1.11 -13.59
N ASP A 126 -4.35 -0.92 -13.29
CA ASP A 126 -5.06 0.32 -13.62
C ASP A 126 -4.50 1.52 -12.83
N TYR A 127 -4.18 1.31 -11.55
CA TYR A 127 -3.60 2.36 -10.71
C TYR A 127 -2.26 2.87 -11.27
N PHE A 128 -1.35 1.97 -11.60
CA PHE A 128 -0.06 2.36 -12.15
C PHE A 128 -0.19 2.95 -13.55
N GLY A 129 -1.13 2.46 -14.34
CA GLY A 129 -1.42 3.02 -15.66
C GLY A 129 -1.85 4.48 -15.57
N GLU A 130 -2.67 4.82 -14.56
CA GLU A 130 -3.15 6.19 -14.36
C GLU A 130 -2.04 7.14 -13.91
N ILE A 131 -1.21 6.72 -12.95
CA ILE A 131 -0.18 7.60 -12.39
C ILE A 131 1.06 7.72 -13.28
N ASP A 132 1.29 6.74 -14.17
CA ASP A 132 2.46 6.70 -15.04
C ASP A 132 2.10 7.11 -16.47
N GLU A 133 0.85 7.45 -16.73
CA GLU A 133 0.42 7.85 -18.05
C GLU A 133 1.02 9.20 -18.45
N PRO A 134 1.67 9.28 -19.64
CA PRO A 134 2.24 10.56 -20.03
C PRO A 134 1.14 11.59 -20.23
N THR A 135 1.33 12.74 -19.61
CA THR A 135 0.47 13.90 -19.82
C THR A 135 0.71 14.47 -21.22
N THR A 136 -0.19 14.20 -22.08
CA THR A 136 -0.13 14.76 -23.44
C THR A 136 -1.06 15.96 -23.55
#